data_2b1cfb9a5087de22a16d8e2230387978
#
_entry.id   2b1cfb9a5087de22a16d8e2230387978
#
_cell.length_a   1.000
_cell.length_b   1.000
_cell.length_c   1.000
_cell.angle_alpha   90.00
_cell.angle_beta   90.00
_cell.angle_gamma   90.00
#
_symmetry.space_group_name_H-M   'P 1'
#
loop_
_entity.id
_entity.type
_entity.pdbx_description
1 polymer ?
#
loop_
_entity_poly.entity_id
_entity_poly.type
_entity_poly.pdbx_seq_one_letter_code
_entity_poly.pdbx_strand_id
1 'polypeptide(L)'
;MTDFKLHGIIPVLAAPFDDTGEVNYHDLRRLINFQIEQGAHGIALFGFATEFYKLSEEEKRQMLRIAVEETQGRVPIIATINEQSTDLAVSKAVEMEKDGADAIMVLPPFLIPAGKEAFFNHVQAVAEVVQLPIMVQYAPQETGIAIDGAELAGLMATRDNLQYL
;
A
#
# COMPACT_ATOMS: atom_id res chain seq x y z
N MET A 1 11.39 15.14 -1.70
CA MET A 1 10.82 14.06 -0.86
C MET A 1 10.39 14.69 0.45
N THR A 2 9.12 14.64 0.75
CA THR A 2 8.59 15.05 2.05
C THR A 2 9.02 13.99 3.08
N ASP A 3 9.69 14.42 4.16
CA ASP A 3 10.18 13.52 5.22
C ASP A 3 9.01 13.18 6.17
N PHE A 4 8.00 12.47 5.65
CA PHE A 4 6.86 12.02 6.45
C PHE A 4 7.26 10.82 7.31
N LYS A 5 7.00 10.92 8.61
CA LYS A 5 7.01 9.78 9.50
C LYS A 5 5.59 9.25 9.65
N LEU A 6 5.34 8.00 9.25
CA LEU A 6 4.03 7.38 9.40
C LEU A 6 3.71 7.19 10.89
N HIS A 7 2.56 7.71 11.31
CA HIS A 7 2.08 7.59 12.69
C HIS A 7 0.56 7.80 12.77
N GLY A 8 -0.02 7.50 13.91
CA GLY A 8 -1.42 7.81 14.22
C GLY A 8 -2.42 6.98 13.44
N ILE A 9 -3.47 7.61 12.93
CA ILE A 9 -4.58 6.96 12.22
C ILE A 9 -4.40 7.17 10.72
N ILE A 10 -4.30 6.09 9.98
CA ILE A 10 -4.15 6.06 8.53
C ILE A 10 -5.27 5.18 7.97
N PRO A 11 -6.42 5.75 7.58
CA PRO A 11 -7.53 4.98 7.03
C PRO A 11 -7.18 4.38 5.67
N VAL A 12 -7.60 3.14 5.46
CA VAL A 12 -7.65 2.53 4.12
C VAL A 12 -8.93 3.00 3.45
N LEU A 13 -8.82 3.79 2.38
CA LEU A 13 -9.98 4.34 1.70
C LEU A 13 -10.74 3.28 0.92
N ALA A 14 -12.06 3.30 1.02
CA ALA A 14 -12.92 2.59 0.10
C ALA A 14 -12.85 3.22 -1.30
N ALA A 15 -12.94 2.41 -2.35
CA ALA A 15 -13.19 2.92 -3.69
C ALA A 15 -14.67 3.26 -3.82
N PRO A 16 -15.04 4.53 -4.05
CA PRO A 16 -16.43 4.85 -4.33
C PRO A 16 -16.77 4.43 -5.77
N PHE A 17 -17.89 3.72 -5.90
CA PHE A 17 -18.44 3.34 -7.19
C PHE A 17 -19.76 4.07 -7.42
N ASP A 18 -20.08 4.36 -8.67
CA ASP A 18 -21.38 4.88 -9.07
C ASP A 18 -22.38 3.74 -9.31
N ASP A 19 -23.62 4.10 -9.66
CA ASP A 19 -24.70 3.13 -9.90
C ASP A 19 -24.45 2.21 -11.12
N THR A 20 -23.46 2.52 -11.97
CA THR A 20 -23.06 1.68 -13.11
C THR A 20 -21.91 0.74 -12.76
N GLY A 21 -21.30 0.90 -11.58
CA GLY A 21 -20.16 0.13 -11.10
C GLY A 21 -18.80 0.70 -11.51
N GLU A 22 -18.77 1.89 -12.11
CA GLU A 22 -17.54 2.62 -12.43
C GLU A 22 -17.01 3.38 -11.20
N VAL A 23 -15.69 3.58 -11.13
CA VAL A 23 -15.09 4.35 -10.04
C VAL A 23 -15.54 5.82 -10.10
N ASN A 24 -16.16 6.29 -9.02
CA ASN A 24 -16.58 7.69 -8.90
C ASN A 24 -15.42 8.55 -8.38
N TYR A 25 -14.62 9.09 -9.27
CA TYR A 25 -13.45 9.91 -8.91
C TYR A 25 -13.83 11.25 -8.24
N HIS A 26 -15.02 11.78 -8.47
CA HIS A 26 -15.50 12.97 -7.77
C HIS A 26 -15.70 12.68 -6.27
N ASP A 27 -16.33 11.56 -5.96
CA ASP A 27 -16.56 11.16 -4.57
C ASP A 27 -15.26 10.67 -3.90
N LEU A 28 -14.31 10.12 -4.65
CA LEU A 28 -12.96 9.83 -4.15
C LEU A 28 -12.28 11.12 -3.64
N ARG A 29 -12.31 12.22 -4.41
CA ARG A 29 -11.76 13.52 -4.00
C ARG A 29 -12.42 14.04 -2.73
N ARG A 30 -13.73 13.94 -2.63
CA ARG A 30 -14.49 14.34 -1.43
C ARG A 30 -14.11 13.49 -0.22
N LEU A 31 -13.98 12.17 -0.40
CA LEU A 31 -13.60 11.24 0.67
C LEU A 31 -12.20 11.53 1.20
N ILE A 32 -11.23 11.79 0.31
CA ILE A 32 -9.86 12.16 0.69
C ILE A 32 -9.87 13.42 1.57
N ASN A 33 -10.51 14.49 1.09
CA ASN A 33 -10.58 15.74 1.83
C ASN A 33 -11.33 15.58 3.17
N PHE A 34 -12.42 14.83 3.19
CA PHE A 34 -13.14 14.51 4.42
C PHE A 34 -12.23 13.84 5.46
N GLN A 35 -11.46 12.82 5.06
CA GLN A 35 -10.56 12.13 5.99
C GLN A 35 -9.49 13.06 6.56
N ILE A 36 -8.92 13.91 5.73
CA ILE A 36 -7.92 14.90 6.16
C ILE A 36 -8.55 15.90 7.16
N GLU A 37 -9.73 16.40 6.87
CA GLU A 37 -10.48 17.32 7.74
C GLU A 37 -10.86 16.69 9.08
N GLN A 38 -11.12 15.37 9.10
CA GLN A 38 -11.36 14.61 10.32
C GLN A 38 -10.08 14.26 11.10
N GLY A 39 -8.91 14.68 10.64
CA GLY A 39 -7.65 14.53 11.35
C GLY A 39 -6.92 13.20 11.05
N ALA A 40 -7.14 12.59 9.91
CA ALA A 40 -6.32 11.46 9.47
C ALA A 40 -4.85 11.89 9.34
N HIS A 41 -3.93 11.02 9.76
CA HIS A 41 -2.48 11.27 9.75
C HIS A 41 -1.80 10.78 8.47
N GLY A 42 -2.53 10.07 7.63
CA GLY A 42 -2.16 9.57 6.32
C GLY A 42 -3.36 8.94 5.64
N ILE A 43 -3.18 8.51 4.41
CA ILE A 43 -4.21 7.82 3.61
C ILE A 43 -3.58 6.59 3.00
N ALA A 44 -4.22 5.43 3.16
CA ALA A 44 -3.82 4.20 2.50
C ALA A 44 -4.80 3.85 1.37
N LEU A 45 -4.25 3.39 0.24
CA LEU A 45 -4.98 2.95 -0.93
C LEU A 45 -4.69 1.48 -1.23
N PHE A 46 -5.64 0.83 -1.89
CA PHE A 46 -5.53 -0.54 -2.42
C PHE A 46 -5.38 -1.64 -1.37
N GLY A 47 -5.75 -1.36 -0.11
CA GLY A 47 -5.94 -2.40 0.88
C GLY A 47 -7.29 -3.15 0.67
N PHE A 48 -7.60 -4.10 1.54
CA PHE A 48 -8.85 -4.88 1.46
C PHE A 48 -10.10 -3.99 1.47
N ALA A 49 -10.11 -2.93 2.28
CA ALA A 49 -11.24 -1.99 2.34
C ALA A 49 -11.39 -1.16 1.05
N THR A 50 -10.36 -1.01 0.24
CA THR A 50 -10.47 -0.40 -1.09
C THR A 50 -11.14 -1.32 -2.10
N GLU A 51 -11.29 -2.62 -1.79
CA GLU A 51 -11.77 -3.65 -2.72
C GLU A 51 -10.88 -3.71 -3.99
N PHE A 52 -9.56 -3.63 -3.81
CA PHE A 52 -8.55 -3.52 -4.87
C PHE A 52 -8.71 -4.55 -5.99
N TYR A 53 -9.24 -5.73 -5.67
CA TYR A 53 -9.47 -6.83 -6.61
C TYR A 53 -10.62 -6.56 -7.61
N LYS A 54 -11.41 -5.50 -7.41
CA LYS A 54 -12.43 -5.02 -8.34
C LYS A 54 -11.91 -3.95 -9.30
N LEU A 55 -10.73 -3.40 -9.04
CA LEU A 55 -10.16 -2.29 -9.79
C LEU A 55 -9.23 -2.78 -10.88
N SER A 56 -9.33 -2.21 -12.06
CA SER A 56 -8.33 -2.34 -13.11
C SER A 56 -7.05 -1.58 -12.73
N GLU A 57 -5.93 -1.89 -13.38
CA GLU A 57 -4.66 -1.21 -13.15
C GLU A 57 -4.71 0.29 -13.51
N GLU A 58 -5.49 0.65 -14.52
CA GLU A 58 -5.68 2.05 -14.92
C GLU A 58 -6.47 2.82 -13.85
N GLU A 59 -7.53 2.22 -13.30
CA GLU A 59 -8.29 2.83 -12.19
C GLU A 59 -7.42 3.01 -10.95
N LYS A 60 -6.61 2.02 -10.58
CA LYS A 60 -5.66 2.15 -9.46
C LYS A 60 -4.69 3.31 -9.69
N ARG A 61 -4.11 3.41 -10.89
CA ARG A 61 -3.21 4.51 -11.24
C ARG A 61 -3.90 5.86 -11.17
N GLN A 62 -5.11 5.97 -11.70
CA GLN A 62 -5.90 7.19 -11.64
C GLN A 62 -6.23 7.58 -10.21
N MET A 63 -6.65 6.62 -9.36
CA MET A 63 -6.95 6.86 -7.94
C MET A 63 -5.71 7.36 -7.18
N LEU A 64 -4.53 6.77 -7.42
CA LEU A 64 -3.29 7.23 -6.79
C LEU A 64 -2.96 8.67 -7.18
N ARG A 65 -3.01 9.01 -8.46
CA ARG A 65 -2.78 10.38 -8.95
C ARG A 65 -3.75 11.38 -8.34
N ILE A 66 -5.02 11.03 -8.27
CA ILE A 66 -6.04 11.86 -7.62
C ILE A 66 -5.71 12.06 -6.14
N ALA A 67 -5.28 11.00 -5.44
CA ALA A 67 -4.90 11.13 -4.04
C ALA A 67 -3.70 12.08 -3.87
N VAL A 68 -2.69 11.98 -4.71
CA VAL A 68 -1.53 12.90 -4.71
C VAL A 68 -1.97 14.34 -4.98
N GLU A 69 -2.83 14.56 -5.99
CA GLU A 69 -3.38 15.88 -6.32
C GLU A 69 -4.19 16.48 -5.15
N GLU A 70 -5.05 15.67 -4.51
CA GLU A 70 -5.93 16.17 -3.45
C GLU A 70 -5.21 16.38 -2.12
N THR A 71 -4.31 15.49 -1.75
CA THR A 71 -3.57 15.64 -0.48
C THR A 71 -2.65 16.84 -0.48
N GLN A 72 -2.05 17.19 -1.62
CA GLN A 72 -1.10 18.31 -1.76
C GLN A 72 -0.01 18.30 -0.66
N GLY A 73 0.43 17.12 -0.26
CA GLY A 73 1.43 16.94 0.80
C GLY A 73 0.94 17.28 2.22
N ARG A 74 -0.38 17.42 2.46
CA ARG A 74 -0.93 17.63 3.82
C ARG A 74 -0.77 16.39 4.70
N VAL A 75 -0.89 15.22 4.12
CA VAL A 75 -0.70 13.91 4.76
C VAL A 75 -0.03 12.93 3.79
N PRO A 76 0.73 11.93 4.28
CA PRO A 76 1.35 10.93 3.43
C PRO A 76 0.32 9.99 2.79
N ILE A 77 0.67 9.50 1.59
CA ILE A 77 -0.08 8.50 0.85
C ILE A 77 0.68 7.19 0.87
N ILE A 78 0.05 6.15 1.37
CA ILE A 78 0.54 4.78 1.38
C ILE A 78 -0.17 4.00 0.28
N ALA A 79 0.56 3.50 -0.71
CA ALA A 79 0.02 2.65 -1.76
C ALA A 79 0.30 1.18 -1.45
N THR A 80 -0.73 0.32 -1.48
CA THR A 80 -0.58 -1.10 -1.17
C THR A 80 -0.29 -1.91 -2.43
N ILE A 81 0.76 -2.73 -2.36
CA ILE A 81 1.08 -3.78 -3.32
C ILE A 81 0.49 -5.09 -2.80
N ASN A 82 -0.29 -5.77 -3.63
CA ASN A 82 -0.96 -7.03 -3.33
C ASN A 82 -0.82 -8.04 -4.48
N GLU A 83 0.22 -7.88 -5.27
CA GLU A 83 0.54 -8.73 -6.40
C GLU A 83 0.99 -10.12 -5.94
N GLN A 84 0.52 -11.16 -6.66
CA GLN A 84 0.85 -12.54 -6.33
C GLN A 84 2.19 -13.00 -6.94
N SER A 85 2.70 -12.27 -7.94
CA SER A 85 4.02 -12.45 -8.54
C SER A 85 5.01 -11.41 -8.01
N THR A 86 6.20 -11.86 -7.62
CA THR A 86 7.26 -10.96 -7.14
C THR A 86 7.71 -9.98 -8.23
N ASP A 87 7.80 -10.41 -9.49
CA ASP A 87 8.19 -9.55 -10.60
C ASP A 87 7.15 -8.43 -10.85
N LEU A 88 5.85 -8.77 -10.72
CA LEU A 88 4.78 -7.76 -10.82
C LEU A 88 4.80 -6.80 -9.63
N ALA A 89 5.04 -7.31 -8.42
CA ALA A 89 5.17 -6.48 -7.22
C ALA A 89 6.32 -5.48 -7.34
N VAL A 90 7.48 -5.92 -7.82
CA VAL A 90 8.65 -5.08 -8.09
C VAL A 90 8.32 -3.99 -9.12
N SER A 91 7.70 -4.37 -10.25
CA SER A 91 7.30 -3.40 -11.28
C SER A 91 6.31 -2.37 -10.72
N LYS A 92 5.33 -2.84 -9.92
CA LYS A 92 4.31 -2.00 -9.33
C LYS A 92 4.89 -1.03 -8.28
N ALA A 93 5.87 -1.46 -7.51
CA ALA A 93 6.56 -0.60 -6.54
C ALA A 93 7.19 0.62 -7.22
N VAL A 94 7.92 0.38 -8.32
CA VAL A 94 8.56 1.44 -9.10
C VAL A 94 7.53 2.39 -9.73
N GLU A 95 6.41 1.86 -10.23
CA GLU A 95 5.32 2.68 -10.76
C GLU A 95 4.69 3.57 -9.68
N MET A 96 4.36 3.01 -8.51
CA MET A 96 3.73 3.74 -7.41
C MET A 96 4.65 4.83 -6.83
N GLU A 97 5.95 4.56 -6.69
CA GLU A 97 6.94 5.57 -6.31
C GLU A 97 6.98 6.72 -7.32
N LYS A 98 7.01 6.41 -8.62
CA LYS A 98 6.99 7.40 -9.70
C LYS A 98 5.69 8.19 -9.77
N ASP A 99 4.55 7.56 -9.49
CA ASP A 99 3.23 8.19 -9.49
C ASP A 99 2.94 9.00 -8.20
N GLY A 100 3.90 9.04 -7.23
CA GLY A 100 3.91 9.98 -6.12
C GLY A 100 3.41 9.41 -4.78
N ALA A 101 3.43 8.10 -4.59
CA ALA A 101 3.25 7.53 -3.25
C ALA A 101 4.38 7.99 -2.31
N ASP A 102 4.07 8.20 -1.03
CA ASP A 102 5.03 8.56 0.02
C ASP A 102 5.56 7.33 0.77
N ALA A 103 4.83 6.23 0.73
CA ALA A 103 5.23 4.94 1.28
C ALA A 103 4.54 3.79 0.53
N ILE A 104 5.13 2.62 0.63
CA ILE A 104 4.57 1.38 0.07
C ILE A 104 4.15 0.47 1.22
N MET A 105 2.95 -0.10 1.16
CA MET A 105 2.55 -1.23 2.00
C MET A 105 2.59 -2.50 1.15
N VAL A 106 3.30 -3.53 1.61
CA VAL A 106 3.41 -4.80 0.89
C VAL A 106 2.59 -5.86 1.60
N LEU A 107 1.56 -6.37 0.93
CA LEU A 107 0.87 -7.60 1.30
C LEU A 107 1.49 -8.75 0.49
N PRO A 108 2.23 -9.66 1.12
CA PRO A 108 2.81 -10.79 0.41
C PRO A 108 1.75 -11.72 -0.22
N PRO A 109 2.13 -12.59 -1.18
CA PRO A 109 1.20 -13.48 -1.85
C PRO A 109 0.34 -14.28 -0.87
N PHE A 110 -0.98 -14.30 -1.11
CA PHE A 110 -1.98 -14.86 -0.18
C PHE A 110 -2.96 -15.84 -0.84
N LEU A 111 -3.04 -15.90 -2.17
CA LEU A 111 -3.96 -16.84 -2.85
C LEU A 111 -3.50 -18.28 -2.68
N ILE A 112 -2.18 -18.50 -2.74
CA ILE A 112 -1.56 -19.82 -2.52
C ILE A 112 -0.42 -19.59 -1.52
N PRO A 113 -0.50 -20.13 -0.29
CA PRO A 113 0.57 -19.98 0.70
C PRO A 113 1.90 -20.52 0.17
N ALA A 114 2.89 -19.65 0.04
CA ALA A 114 4.19 -19.99 -0.57
C ALA A 114 5.30 -20.30 0.46
N GLY A 115 4.98 -20.20 1.77
CA GLY A 115 5.93 -20.41 2.85
C GLY A 115 6.73 -19.15 3.22
N LYS A 116 7.44 -19.22 4.36
CA LYS A 116 8.14 -18.07 4.95
C LYS A 116 9.25 -17.50 4.06
N GLU A 117 10.04 -18.38 3.44
CA GLU A 117 11.14 -17.97 2.57
C GLU A 117 10.65 -17.15 1.38
N ALA A 118 9.59 -17.61 0.72
CA ALA A 118 8.98 -16.88 -0.40
C ALA A 118 8.38 -15.53 0.06
N PHE A 119 7.79 -15.48 1.28
CA PHE A 119 7.33 -14.23 1.89
C PHE A 119 8.49 -13.24 2.04
N PHE A 120 9.61 -13.68 2.63
CA PHE A 120 10.77 -12.81 2.84
C PHE A 120 11.37 -12.33 1.52
N ASN A 121 11.58 -13.24 0.58
CA ASN A 121 12.12 -12.92 -0.73
C ASN A 121 11.24 -11.91 -1.49
N HIS A 122 9.92 -12.03 -1.40
CA HIS A 122 8.98 -11.11 -2.03
C HIS A 122 9.10 -9.69 -1.46
N VAL A 123 9.10 -9.56 -0.13
CA VAL A 123 9.23 -8.26 0.55
C VAL A 123 10.59 -7.62 0.27
N GLN A 124 11.67 -8.41 0.34
CA GLN A 124 13.02 -7.92 0.06
C GLN A 124 13.19 -7.45 -1.39
N ALA A 125 12.65 -8.19 -2.35
CA ALA A 125 12.71 -7.81 -3.77
C ALA A 125 12.01 -6.45 -4.02
N VAL A 126 10.87 -6.20 -3.39
CA VAL A 126 10.21 -4.88 -3.45
C VAL A 126 11.08 -3.82 -2.79
N ALA A 127 11.67 -4.11 -1.61
CA ALA A 127 12.50 -3.16 -0.89
C ALA A 127 13.81 -2.80 -1.60
N GLU A 128 14.26 -3.64 -2.52
CA GLU A 128 15.46 -3.39 -3.32
C GLU A 128 15.29 -2.29 -4.38
N VAL A 129 14.10 -2.11 -4.89
CA VAL A 129 13.87 -1.29 -6.10
C VAL A 129 13.33 0.10 -5.82
N VAL A 130 12.90 0.40 -4.57
CA VAL A 130 12.36 1.70 -4.18
C VAL A 130 13.14 2.29 -3.01
N GLN A 131 13.10 3.62 -2.90
CA GLN A 131 13.68 4.35 -1.77
C GLN A 131 12.61 4.73 -0.71
N LEU A 132 11.35 4.51 -1.01
CA LEU A 132 10.25 4.82 -0.11
C LEU A 132 10.27 3.94 1.15
N PRO A 133 9.79 4.45 2.28
CA PRO A 133 9.51 3.64 3.46
C PRO A 133 8.53 2.52 3.10
N ILE A 134 8.81 1.33 3.60
CA ILE A 134 7.96 0.15 3.38
C ILE A 134 7.34 -0.28 4.70
N MET A 135 6.03 -0.52 4.64
CA MET A 135 5.23 -1.19 5.65
C MET A 135 4.97 -2.62 5.20
N VAL A 136 5.38 -3.60 6.00
CA VAL A 136 5.05 -5.00 5.73
C VAL A 136 3.70 -5.31 6.35
N GLN A 137 2.72 -5.67 5.53
CA GLN A 137 1.41 -6.10 6.04
C GLN A 137 1.49 -7.56 6.49
N TYR A 138 1.66 -7.76 7.79
CA TYR A 138 1.64 -9.09 8.38
C TYR A 138 0.19 -9.52 8.63
N ALA A 139 -0.32 -10.38 7.79
CA ALA A 139 -1.71 -10.83 7.76
C ALA A 139 -1.77 -12.37 7.74
N PRO A 140 -1.44 -13.07 8.84
CA PRO A 140 -1.32 -14.52 8.87
C PRO A 140 -2.64 -15.26 8.60
N GLN A 141 -3.79 -14.63 8.86
CA GLN A 141 -5.11 -15.21 8.57
C GLN A 141 -5.38 -15.26 7.06
N GLU A 142 -4.94 -14.26 6.33
CA GLU A 142 -5.10 -14.11 4.88
C GLU A 142 -4.01 -14.88 4.12
N THR A 143 -2.75 -14.74 4.54
CA THR A 143 -1.60 -15.38 3.86
C THR A 143 -1.42 -16.85 4.20
N GLY A 144 -2.00 -17.31 5.32
CA GLY A 144 -1.76 -18.67 5.85
C GLY A 144 -0.33 -18.88 6.38
N ILE A 145 0.47 -17.83 6.51
CA ILE A 145 1.89 -17.91 6.90
C ILE A 145 2.06 -17.27 8.27
N ALA A 146 2.33 -18.09 9.29
CA ALA A 146 2.70 -17.62 10.62
C ALA A 146 4.21 -17.40 10.72
N ILE A 147 4.61 -16.19 11.10
CA ILE A 147 6.00 -15.78 11.29
C ILE A 147 6.13 -15.25 12.70
N ASP A 148 7.16 -15.64 13.43
CA ASP A 148 7.36 -15.13 14.79
C ASP A 148 8.00 -13.72 14.80
N GLY A 149 7.96 -13.06 15.97
CA GLY A 149 8.45 -11.69 16.10
C GLY A 149 9.95 -11.55 15.85
N ALA A 150 10.77 -12.58 16.15
CA ALA A 150 12.21 -12.55 15.90
C ALA A 150 12.50 -12.67 14.40
N GLU A 151 11.77 -13.52 13.68
CA GLU A 151 11.85 -13.66 12.23
C GLU A 151 11.45 -12.35 11.52
N LEU A 152 10.35 -11.71 11.97
CA LEU A 152 9.91 -10.41 11.44
C LEU A 152 10.95 -9.31 11.73
N ALA A 153 11.47 -9.24 12.95
CA ALA A 153 12.54 -8.30 13.29
C ALA A 153 13.80 -8.53 12.43
N GLY A 154 14.14 -9.79 12.16
CA GLY A 154 15.21 -10.15 11.25
C GLY A 154 14.97 -9.64 9.83
N LEU A 155 13.76 -9.80 9.29
CA LEU A 155 13.38 -9.26 7.99
C LEU A 155 13.53 -7.73 7.97
N MET A 156 12.96 -7.03 8.96
CA MET A 156 13.01 -5.57 9.05
C MET A 156 14.44 -5.02 9.15
N ALA A 157 15.37 -5.76 9.73
CA ALA A 157 16.78 -5.38 9.84
C ALA A 157 17.57 -5.56 8.53
N THR A 158 17.00 -6.17 7.48
CA THR A 158 17.73 -6.43 6.23
C THR A 158 17.90 -5.18 5.35
N ARG A 159 17.03 -4.18 5.52
CA ARG A 159 17.01 -2.96 4.71
C ARG A 159 16.52 -1.76 5.53
N ASP A 160 17.15 -0.60 5.33
CA ASP A 160 16.81 0.64 6.05
C ASP A 160 15.42 1.17 5.73
N ASN A 161 14.89 0.87 4.55
CA ASN A 161 13.55 1.28 4.13
C ASN A 161 12.42 0.34 4.59
N LEU A 162 12.70 -0.82 5.16
CA LEU A 162 11.73 -1.66 5.86
C LEU A 162 11.48 -1.09 7.26
N GLN A 163 10.52 -0.18 7.41
CA GLN A 163 10.38 0.66 8.61
C GLN A 163 9.14 0.37 9.45
N TYR A 164 8.11 -0.21 8.86
CA TYR A 164 6.80 -0.37 9.49
C TYR A 164 6.26 -1.80 9.33
N LEU A 165 5.48 -2.23 10.33
CA LEU A 165 4.81 -3.54 10.36
C LEU A 165 3.33 -3.35 10.71
#